data_63fdf9f6aa43ae62522d8a383dabad9d
#
_entry.id   63fdf9f6aa43ae62522d8a383dabad9d
#
_cell.length_a   1.000
_cell.length_b   1.000
_cell.length_c   1.000
_cell.angle_alpha   90.00
_cell.angle_beta   90.00
_cell.angle_gamma   90.00
#
_symmetry.space_group_name_H-M   'P 1'
#
loop_
_entity.id
_entity.type
_entity.pdbx_description
1 polymer ?
#
loop_
_entity_poly.entity_id
_entity_poly.type
_entity_poly.pdbx_seq_one_letter_code
_entity_poly.pdbx_strand_id
1 'polypeptide(L)' 'MPRLMSKKDVAELVGFHPEHVMRMARQGKFPRPIKTGGAENCAVRFIAEEVETWIAARMAERGVPMITT' A
#
# COMPACT_ATOMS: atom_id res chain seq x y z
N MET A 1 -6.40 -16.23 -5.93
CA MET A 1 -7.20 -15.15 -5.38
C MET A 1 -6.27 -14.12 -4.75
N PRO A 2 -6.50 -12.86 -5.00
CA PRO A 2 -5.66 -11.84 -4.39
C PRO A 2 -5.89 -11.78 -2.88
N ARG A 3 -4.84 -11.50 -2.15
CA ARG A 3 -4.96 -11.28 -0.72
C ARG A 3 -5.29 -9.81 -0.48
N LEU A 4 -6.11 -9.58 0.52
CA LEU A 4 -6.53 -8.23 0.84
C LEU A 4 -5.94 -7.83 2.18
N MET A 5 -5.59 -6.56 2.30
CA MET A 5 -5.02 -6.01 3.52
C MET A 5 -5.82 -4.80 3.94
N SER A 6 -6.03 -4.67 5.24
CA SER A 6 -6.70 -3.48 5.75
C SER A 6 -5.77 -2.27 5.68
N LYS A 7 -6.36 -1.09 5.79
CA LYS A 7 -5.58 0.14 5.85
C LYS A 7 -4.54 0.08 6.98
N LYS A 8 -4.96 -0.43 8.12
CA LYS A 8 -4.05 -0.52 9.26
C LYS A 8 -2.91 -1.47 8.98
N ASP A 9 -3.21 -2.61 8.38
CA ASP A 9 -2.17 -3.58 8.06
C ASP A 9 -1.16 -3.01 7.09
N VAL A 10 -1.64 -2.30 6.07
CA VAL A 10 -0.75 -1.68 5.10
C VAL A 10 0.13 -0.64 5.79
N ALA A 11 -0.47 0.17 6.64
CA ALA A 11 0.27 1.23 7.33
C ALA A 11 1.39 0.63 8.18
N GLU A 12 1.11 -0.46 8.86
CA GLU A 12 2.13 -1.12 9.67
C GLU A 12 3.24 -1.70 8.80
N LEU A 13 2.88 -2.25 7.67
CA LEU A 13 3.86 -2.86 6.78
C LEU A 13 4.81 -1.82 6.21
N VAL A 14 4.27 -0.68 5.77
CA VAL A 14 5.10 0.34 5.13
C VAL A 14 5.66 1.37 6.12
N GLY A 15 5.22 1.33 7.37
CA GLY A 15 5.77 2.21 8.39
C GLY A 15 5.21 3.61 8.39
N PHE A 16 4.02 3.80 7.83
CA PHE A 16 3.36 5.10 7.80
C PHE A 16 2.09 5.07 8.63
N HIS A 17 1.60 6.26 8.97
CA HIS A 17 0.30 6.38 9.59
C HIS A 17 -0.78 6.05 8.55
N PRO A 18 -1.89 5.40 8.97
CA PRO A 18 -2.94 5.05 8.00
C PRO A 18 -3.47 6.22 7.20
N GLU A 19 -3.58 7.39 7.81
CA GLU A 19 -4.05 8.57 7.08
C GLU A 19 -3.06 8.98 5.99
N HIS A 20 -1.78 8.82 6.25
CA HIS A 20 -0.78 9.14 5.25
C HIS A 20 -0.88 8.18 4.06
N VAL A 21 -1.12 6.91 4.35
CA VAL A 21 -1.29 5.91 3.29
C VAL A 21 -2.48 6.30 2.41
N MET A 22 -3.59 6.66 3.02
CA MET A 22 -4.77 7.05 2.26
C MET A 22 -4.52 8.31 1.42
N ARG A 23 -3.77 9.26 1.98
CA ARG A 23 -3.44 10.47 1.23
C ARG A 23 -2.60 10.14 0.01
N MET A 24 -1.59 9.30 0.18
CA MET A 24 -0.76 8.91 -0.96
C MET A 24 -1.59 8.20 -2.02
N ALA A 25 -2.53 7.35 -1.60
CA ALA A 25 -3.37 6.64 -2.54
C ALA A 25 -4.23 7.62 -3.35
N ARG A 26 -4.77 8.65 -2.68
CA ARG A 26 -5.57 9.65 -3.38
C ARG A 26 -4.73 10.46 -4.36
N GLN A 27 -3.46 10.65 -4.05
CA GLN A 27 -2.57 11.40 -4.92
C GLN A 27 -1.97 10.55 -6.05
N GLY A 28 -2.32 9.28 -6.08
CA GLY A 28 -1.77 8.39 -7.11
C GLY A 28 -0.37 7.92 -6.85
N LYS A 29 0.14 8.12 -5.63
CA LYS A 29 1.50 7.73 -5.26
C LYS A 29 1.56 6.39 -4.57
N PHE A 30 0.41 5.76 -4.36
CA PHE A 30 0.32 4.48 -3.69
C PHE A 30 -0.85 3.72 -4.32
N PRO A 31 -0.81 2.39 -4.36
CA PRO A 31 -1.93 1.63 -4.93
C PRO A 31 -3.23 1.97 -4.25
N ARG A 32 -4.27 2.17 -5.05
CA ARG A 32 -5.57 2.56 -4.50
C ARG A 32 -6.29 1.34 -3.95
N PRO A 33 -6.95 1.50 -2.81
CA PRO A 33 -7.71 0.39 -2.25
C PRO A 33 -9.03 0.19 -2.99
N ILE A 34 -9.62 -0.98 -2.79
CA ILE A 34 -10.97 -1.24 -3.27
C ILE A 34 -11.92 -1.10 -2.09
N LYS A 35 -13.16 -0.72 -2.40
CA LYS A 35 -14.19 -0.62 -1.37
C LYS A 35 -14.88 -1.96 -1.27
N THR A 36 -14.88 -2.52 -0.08
CA THR A 36 -15.48 -3.84 0.14
C THR A 36 -16.71 -3.78 1.02
N GLY A 37 -16.95 -2.65 1.68
CA GLY A 37 -18.10 -2.52 2.55
C GLY A 37 -19.21 -1.73 1.90
N GLY A 38 -20.32 -1.63 2.60
CA GLY A 38 -21.41 -0.77 2.15
C GLY A 38 -21.00 0.70 2.23
N ALA A 39 -21.87 1.54 1.67
CA ALA A 39 -21.53 2.97 1.55
C ALA A 39 -21.26 3.60 2.91
N GLU A 40 -21.93 3.17 3.94
CA GLU A 40 -21.80 3.79 5.25
C GLU A 40 -20.51 3.43 5.94
N ASN A 41 -20.01 2.22 5.72
CA ASN A 41 -18.82 1.78 6.41
C ASN A 41 -17.55 2.19 5.70
N CYS A 42 -17.63 2.38 4.40
CA CYS A 42 -16.47 2.77 3.61
C CYS A 42 -15.28 1.89 3.89
N ALA A 43 -15.54 0.61 4.15
CA ALA A 43 -14.44 -0.32 4.40
C ALA A 43 -13.61 -0.45 3.14
N VAL A 44 -12.32 -0.29 3.29
CA VAL A 44 -11.39 -0.37 2.16
C VAL A 44 -10.40 -1.49 2.42
N ARG A 45 -9.96 -2.09 1.33
CA ARG A 45 -8.93 -3.12 1.39
C ARG A 45 -7.95 -2.90 0.27
N PHE A 46 -6.70 -3.02 0.58
CA PHE A 46 -5.64 -2.94 -0.42
C PHE A 46 -5.34 -4.34 -0.91
N ILE A 47 -4.95 -4.43 -2.17
CA ILE A 47 -4.57 -5.72 -2.75
C ILE A 47 -3.10 -5.95 -2.41
N ALA A 48 -2.82 -7.03 -1.68
CA ALA A 48 -1.49 -7.26 -1.14
C ALA A 48 -0.43 -7.30 -2.24
N GLU A 49 -0.75 -7.89 -3.37
CA GLU A 49 0.21 -7.99 -4.47
C GLU A 49 0.60 -6.62 -4.99
N GLU A 50 -0.36 -5.70 -5.04
CA GLU A 50 -0.07 -4.32 -5.48
C GLU A 50 0.80 -3.61 -4.48
N VAL A 51 0.53 -3.81 -3.20
CA VAL A 51 1.34 -3.19 -2.14
C VAL A 51 2.77 -3.72 -2.20
N GLU A 52 2.92 -5.01 -2.40
CA GLU A 52 4.24 -5.62 -2.49
C GLU A 52 5.01 -5.09 -3.69
N THR A 53 4.33 -4.92 -4.82
CA THR A 53 4.96 -4.36 -6.00
C THR A 53 5.41 -2.91 -5.74
N TRP A 54 4.58 -2.15 -5.05
CA TRP A 54 4.92 -0.78 -4.70
C TRP A 54 6.19 -0.76 -3.82
N ILE A 55 6.24 -1.64 -2.84
CA ILE A 55 7.40 -1.71 -1.96
C ILE A 55 8.65 -2.06 -2.75
N ALA A 56 8.53 -3.04 -3.64
CA ALA A 56 9.67 -3.43 -4.47
C ALA A 56 10.17 -2.27 -5.30
N ALA A 57 9.25 -1.47 -5.84
CA ALA A 57 9.66 -0.30 -6.62
C ALA A 57 10.36 0.74 -5.76
N ARG A 58 9.88 0.92 -4.52
CA ARG A 58 10.55 1.86 -3.61
C ARG A 58 11.94 1.38 -3.25
N MET A 59 12.08 0.08 -3.05
CA MET A 59 13.39 -0.49 -2.73
C MET A 59 14.37 -0.28 -3.87
N ALA A 60 13.89 -0.43 -5.09
CA ALA A 60 14.74 -0.21 -6.25
C ALA A 60 15.15 1.24 -6.36
N GLU A 61 14.26 2.16 -5.98
CA GLU A 61 14.54 3.58 -6.12
C GLU A 61 15.61 4.09 -5.16
N ARG A 62 15.86 3.40 -4.08
CA ARG A 62 16.88 3.88 -3.17
C ARG A 62 18.29 3.67 -3.74
N GLY A 63 18.36 3.11 -4.95
CA GLY A 63 19.61 3.05 -5.67
C GLY A 63 20.63 2.09 -5.11
N VAL A 64 20.20 1.12 -4.36
CA VAL A 64 21.10 0.14 -3.81
C VAL A 64 21.30 -0.95 -4.82
N PRO A 65 22.29 -1.08 -5.23
CA PRO A 65 22.51 -2.18 -6.14
C PRO A 65 23.41 -3.20 -5.57
N MET A 66 23.35 -2.67 -5.03
CA MET A 66 23.78 -3.06 -4.63
C MET A 66 24.27 -3.58 -4.23
N ILE A 67 24.49 -3.75 -4.09
CA ILE A 67 24.93 -4.15 -3.63
C ILE A 67 25.40 -4.61 -3.62
N THR A 68 25.80 -4.67 -3.67
CA THR A 68 26.24 -4.98 -3.59
C THR A 68 26.62 -5.37 -3.36
N THR A 69 26.80 -5.56 -3.32
CA THR A 69 27.18 -5.97 -3.12
C THR A 69 27.38 -6.36 -3.14
#